data_50948475772831ecded6da7816c2eacc
#
_entry.id   50948475772831ecded6da7816c2eacc
#
_cell.length_a   1.000
_cell.length_b   1.000
_cell.length_c   1.000
_cell.angle_alpha   90.00
_cell.angle_beta   90.00
_cell.angle_gamma   90.00
#
_symmetry.space_group_name_H-M   'P 1'
#
loop_
_entity.id
_entity.type
_entity.pdbx_description
1 polymer ?
#
loop_
_entity_poly.entity_id
_entity_poly.type
_entity_poly.pdbx_seq_one_letter_code
_entity_poly.pdbx_strand_id
1 'polypeptide(L)'
;TLKEVLAYAKANPGKFTYSSTGNGTSPHLLIEELGAKTSVEFLHVPFKGNADSTQALMGGHVMAQSDATGWGRQVDAGAFRLLVTFGEKRTKWNAPTAKELGIDIVSYSPYGIVAPKGLDPKITKFLHDAFRKALDDPEHMKVLAQLDQVYWYKSSEDYAKWAAETFKAERATIERVGLLLK
;
A
#
# COMPACT_ATOMS: atom_id res chain seq x y z
N THR A 1 -5.40 14.36 12.55
CA THR A 1 -4.26 13.48 12.86
C THR A 1 -4.71 12.02 12.98
N LEU A 2 -3.81 11.05 12.78
CA LEU A 2 -4.14 9.64 12.99
C LEU A 2 -4.65 9.37 14.41
N LYS A 3 -4.08 10.05 15.42
CA LYS A 3 -4.51 9.91 16.83
C LYS A 3 -6.00 10.26 17.01
N GLU A 4 -6.46 11.33 16.36
CA GLU A 4 -7.88 11.75 16.41
C GLU A 4 -8.77 10.74 15.68
N VAL A 5 -8.31 10.20 14.53
CA VAL A 5 -9.03 9.14 13.81
C VAL A 5 -9.19 7.90 14.68
N LEU A 6 -8.11 7.43 15.31
CA LEU A 6 -8.15 6.27 16.19
C LEU A 6 -9.07 6.51 17.40
N ALA A 7 -9.02 7.70 17.99
CA ALA A 7 -9.90 8.06 19.11
C ALA A 7 -11.38 8.07 18.67
N TYR A 8 -11.71 8.67 17.52
CA TYR A 8 -13.06 8.67 16.98
C TYR A 8 -13.55 7.24 16.68
N ALA A 9 -12.75 6.44 15.95
CA ALA A 9 -13.15 5.10 15.55
C ALA A 9 -13.29 4.16 16.78
N LYS A 10 -12.48 4.35 17.81
CA LYS A 10 -12.62 3.63 19.09
C LYS A 10 -13.91 3.98 19.83
N ALA A 11 -14.31 5.25 19.79
CA ALA A 11 -15.58 5.71 20.39
C ALA A 11 -16.81 5.34 19.54
N ASN A 12 -16.61 5.05 18.26
CA ASN A 12 -17.67 4.77 17.28
C ASN A 12 -17.33 3.53 16.42
N PRO A 13 -17.34 2.32 16.98
CA PRO A 13 -16.95 1.10 16.25
C PRO A 13 -17.74 0.93 14.96
N GLY A 14 -17.07 0.62 13.85
CA GLY A 14 -17.67 0.41 12.54
C GLY A 14 -18.29 1.66 11.89
N LYS A 15 -18.07 2.87 12.44
CA LYS A 15 -18.59 4.11 11.85
C LYS A 15 -17.58 4.89 11.02
N PHE A 16 -16.28 4.68 11.26
CA PHE A 16 -15.24 5.33 10.47
C PHE A 16 -15.04 4.56 9.16
N THR A 17 -15.53 5.14 8.06
CA THR A 17 -15.45 4.54 6.72
C THR A 17 -14.13 4.86 6.05
N TYR A 18 -13.54 3.88 5.37
CA TYR A 18 -12.40 4.11 4.50
C TYR A 18 -12.53 3.38 3.17
N SER A 19 -12.02 3.98 2.12
CA SER A 19 -11.95 3.37 0.79
C SER A 19 -10.59 2.74 0.51
N SER A 20 -10.58 1.72 -0.33
CA SER A 20 -9.39 1.14 -0.94
C SER A 20 -9.63 0.76 -2.39
N THR A 21 -8.60 0.28 -3.06
CA THR A 21 -8.64 -0.16 -4.46
C THR A 21 -9.25 -1.57 -4.64
N GLY A 22 -9.82 -2.14 -3.59
CA GLY A 22 -10.57 -3.41 -3.63
C GLY A 22 -10.32 -4.33 -2.45
N ASN A 23 -11.16 -5.35 -2.35
CA ASN A 23 -11.03 -6.39 -1.31
C ASN A 23 -9.74 -7.20 -1.47
N GLY A 24 -9.03 -7.45 -0.37
CA GLY A 24 -7.80 -8.23 -0.35
C GLY A 24 -6.59 -7.54 -0.98
N THR A 25 -6.72 -6.28 -1.38
CA THR A 25 -5.57 -5.49 -1.86
C THR A 25 -4.70 -5.03 -0.68
N SER A 26 -3.42 -4.73 -0.95
CA SER A 26 -2.50 -4.26 0.10
C SER A 26 -3.04 -3.06 0.89
N PRO A 27 -3.68 -2.03 0.27
CA PRO A 27 -4.31 -0.95 1.01
C PRO A 27 -5.44 -1.39 1.96
N HIS A 28 -6.22 -2.40 1.59
CA HIS A 28 -7.24 -2.96 2.46
C HIS A 28 -6.60 -3.69 3.65
N LEU A 29 -5.73 -4.68 3.37
CA LEU A 29 -5.10 -5.50 4.40
C LEU A 29 -4.29 -4.66 5.40
N LEU A 30 -3.69 -3.58 4.93
CA LEU A 30 -2.94 -2.63 5.76
C LEU A 30 -3.80 -1.95 6.82
N ILE A 31 -5.01 -1.49 6.46
CA ILE A 31 -5.92 -0.86 7.43
C ILE A 31 -6.53 -1.90 8.38
N GLU A 32 -6.77 -3.13 7.91
CA GLU A 32 -7.17 -4.24 8.78
C GLU A 32 -6.08 -4.57 9.81
N GLU A 33 -4.81 -4.52 9.41
CA GLU A 33 -3.69 -4.68 10.35
C GLU A 33 -3.60 -3.52 11.33
N LEU A 34 -3.78 -2.28 10.85
CA LEU A 34 -3.84 -1.09 11.70
C LEU A 34 -4.94 -1.23 12.76
N GLY A 35 -6.14 -1.62 12.34
CA GLY A 35 -7.27 -1.86 13.22
C GLY A 35 -6.95 -2.89 14.30
N ALA A 36 -6.37 -4.04 13.91
CA ALA A 36 -5.98 -5.09 14.84
C ALA A 36 -4.94 -4.63 15.86
N LYS A 37 -3.88 -3.92 15.42
CA LYS A 37 -2.81 -3.43 16.30
C LYS A 37 -3.25 -2.30 17.23
N THR A 38 -4.28 -1.55 16.86
CA THR A 38 -4.79 -0.41 17.64
C THR A 38 -6.11 -0.70 18.38
N SER A 39 -6.64 -1.93 18.20
CA SER A 39 -7.94 -2.34 18.76
C SER A 39 -9.08 -1.39 18.33
N VAL A 40 -9.12 -1.06 17.04
CA VAL A 40 -10.10 -0.17 16.41
C VAL A 40 -10.75 -0.89 15.24
N GLU A 41 -12.07 -0.73 15.13
CA GLU A 41 -12.86 -1.24 14.00
C GLU A 41 -13.13 -0.13 12.98
N PHE A 42 -12.66 -0.34 11.75
CA PHE A 42 -12.93 0.51 10.60
C PHE A 42 -13.95 -0.15 9.68
N LEU A 43 -14.74 0.64 8.95
CA LEU A 43 -15.67 0.14 7.95
C LEU A 43 -15.06 0.29 6.55
N HIS A 44 -14.70 -0.83 5.94
CA HIS A 44 -14.14 -0.86 4.60
C HIS A 44 -15.20 -0.66 3.52
N VAL A 45 -14.92 0.24 2.56
CA VAL A 45 -15.73 0.50 1.36
C VAL A 45 -14.85 0.27 0.13
N PRO A 46 -14.91 -0.93 -0.50
CA PRO A 46 -14.05 -1.25 -1.65
C PRO A 46 -14.50 -0.57 -2.94
N PHE A 47 -13.54 -0.09 -3.73
CA PHE A 47 -13.75 0.46 -5.06
C PHE A 47 -12.94 -0.32 -6.12
N LYS A 48 -13.29 -0.16 -7.41
CA LYS A 48 -12.54 -0.77 -8.52
C LYS A 48 -11.42 0.15 -8.98
N GLY A 49 -10.42 0.35 -8.11
CA GLY A 49 -9.24 1.14 -8.44
C GLY A 49 -9.18 2.51 -7.75
N ASN A 50 -8.07 3.21 -8.00
CA ASN A 50 -7.73 4.46 -7.32
C ASN A 50 -8.69 5.61 -7.68
N ALA A 51 -9.07 5.77 -8.94
CA ALA A 51 -9.87 6.92 -9.40
C ALA A 51 -11.22 7.01 -8.67
N ASP A 52 -11.96 5.90 -8.61
CA ASP A 52 -13.26 5.84 -7.95
C ASP A 52 -13.14 6.04 -6.44
N SER A 53 -12.12 5.43 -5.82
CA SER A 53 -11.79 5.60 -4.40
C SER A 53 -11.49 7.05 -4.05
N THR A 54 -10.70 7.73 -4.88
CA THR A 54 -10.36 9.15 -4.73
C THR A 54 -11.59 10.04 -4.87
N GLN A 55 -12.45 9.79 -5.86
CA GLN A 55 -13.69 10.54 -6.03
C GLN A 55 -14.65 10.36 -4.86
N ALA A 56 -14.72 9.15 -4.30
CA ALA A 56 -15.55 8.89 -3.13
C ALA A 56 -15.10 9.70 -1.91
N LEU A 57 -13.79 9.83 -1.68
CA LEU A 57 -13.28 10.69 -0.61
C LEU A 57 -13.53 12.18 -0.90
N MET A 58 -13.29 12.63 -2.13
CA MET A 58 -13.57 14.02 -2.54
C MET A 58 -15.03 14.39 -2.39
N GLY A 59 -15.93 13.45 -2.68
CA GLY A 59 -17.40 13.62 -2.53
C GLY A 59 -17.91 13.44 -1.10
N GLY A 60 -17.05 13.14 -0.13
CA GLY A 60 -17.45 12.90 1.26
C GLY A 60 -18.24 11.60 1.47
N HIS A 61 -18.20 10.66 0.53
CA HIS A 61 -18.88 9.36 0.64
C HIS A 61 -18.13 8.39 1.58
N VAL A 62 -16.86 8.65 1.82
CA VAL A 62 -16.02 7.97 2.81
C VAL A 62 -15.23 9.00 3.60
N MET A 63 -14.77 8.64 4.80
CA MET A 63 -14.03 9.54 5.69
C MET A 63 -12.53 9.52 5.44
N ALA A 64 -12.01 8.43 4.87
CA ALA A 64 -10.59 8.28 4.54
C ALA A 64 -10.39 7.42 3.29
N GLN A 65 -9.17 7.45 2.76
CA GLN A 65 -8.70 6.57 1.69
C GLN A 65 -7.39 5.93 2.11
N SER A 66 -7.26 4.64 1.86
CA SER A 66 -5.99 3.92 1.90
C SER A 66 -5.56 3.57 0.47
N ASP A 67 -4.37 4.00 0.09
CA ASP A 67 -3.79 3.72 -1.23
C ASP A 67 -2.27 3.89 -1.19
N ALA A 68 -1.59 3.54 -2.29
CA ALA A 68 -0.18 3.85 -2.49
C ALA A 68 0.00 5.38 -2.61
N THR A 69 0.67 5.90 -3.64
CA THR A 69 0.89 7.35 -3.81
C THR A 69 -0.09 8.02 -4.77
N GLY A 70 -1.17 7.33 -5.18
CA GLY A 70 -2.16 7.84 -6.11
C GLY A 70 -2.91 9.10 -5.63
N TRP A 71 -2.97 9.32 -4.33
CA TRP A 71 -3.54 10.50 -3.67
C TRP A 71 -2.61 11.73 -3.65
N GLY A 72 -1.36 11.60 -4.09
CA GLY A 72 -0.33 12.65 -3.94
C GLY A 72 -0.72 14.00 -4.54
N ARG A 73 -1.33 14.00 -5.73
CA ARG A 73 -1.81 15.25 -6.39
C ARG A 73 -2.86 15.98 -5.55
N GLN A 74 -3.73 15.26 -4.87
CA GLN A 74 -4.78 15.84 -4.01
C GLN A 74 -4.18 16.41 -2.72
N VAL A 75 -3.13 15.79 -2.20
CA VAL A 75 -2.37 16.35 -1.06
C VAL A 75 -1.60 17.60 -1.49
N ASP A 76 -0.93 17.59 -2.65
CA ASP A 76 -0.23 18.75 -3.19
C ASP A 76 -1.19 19.94 -3.45
N ALA A 77 -2.42 19.64 -3.87
CA ALA A 77 -3.48 20.64 -4.08
C ALA A 77 -4.19 21.08 -2.78
N GLY A 78 -3.84 20.51 -1.62
CA GLY A 78 -4.49 20.82 -0.35
C GLY A 78 -5.91 20.25 -0.20
N ALA A 79 -6.38 19.43 -1.17
CA ALA A 79 -7.69 18.80 -1.12
C ALA A 79 -7.74 17.62 -0.12
N PHE A 80 -6.62 16.92 0.05
CA PHE A 80 -6.48 15.84 1.02
C PHE A 80 -5.44 16.18 2.08
N ARG A 81 -5.64 15.62 3.27
CA ARG A 81 -4.66 15.64 4.35
C ARG A 81 -4.08 14.24 4.52
N LEU A 82 -2.78 14.11 4.31
CA LEU A 82 -2.06 12.88 4.61
C LEU A 82 -1.88 12.75 6.13
N LEU A 83 -2.40 11.69 6.71
CA LEU A 83 -2.41 11.49 8.17
C LEU A 83 -1.23 10.64 8.65
N VAL A 84 -0.86 9.64 7.87
CA VAL A 84 0.16 8.66 8.19
C VAL A 84 0.65 7.98 6.91
N THR A 85 1.91 7.57 6.92
CA THR A 85 2.48 6.66 5.92
C THR A 85 2.99 5.39 6.61
N PHE A 86 3.11 4.31 5.84
CA PHE A 86 3.51 3.00 6.37
C PHE A 86 4.88 2.55 5.85
N GLY A 87 5.65 3.47 5.29
CA GLY A 87 7.05 3.24 4.95
C GLY A 87 7.97 3.36 6.17
N GLU A 88 9.24 2.96 6.00
CA GLU A 88 10.24 3.14 7.06
C GLU A 88 10.65 4.60 7.28
N LYS A 89 10.45 5.44 6.28
CA LYS A 89 10.80 6.87 6.29
C LYS A 89 9.62 7.71 5.83
N ARG A 90 9.60 8.97 6.27
CA ARG A 90 8.63 9.93 5.77
C ARG A 90 8.81 10.16 4.27
N THR A 91 7.70 10.42 3.60
CA THR A 91 7.66 10.85 2.20
C THR A 91 7.89 12.35 2.07
N LYS A 92 7.95 12.86 0.84
CA LYS A 92 8.08 14.31 0.57
C LYS A 92 6.98 15.16 1.23
N TRP A 93 5.82 14.59 1.51
CA TRP A 93 4.71 15.28 2.20
C TRP A 93 4.88 15.34 3.73
N ASN A 94 5.96 14.79 4.25
CA ASN A 94 6.38 14.88 5.65
C ASN A 94 5.34 14.43 6.70
N ALA A 95 4.36 13.63 6.31
CA ALA A 95 3.46 12.99 7.27
C ALA A 95 4.24 11.98 8.13
N PRO A 96 3.84 11.77 9.40
CA PRO A 96 4.51 10.79 10.24
C PRO A 96 4.33 9.38 9.69
N THR A 97 5.30 8.52 9.93
CA THR A 97 5.14 7.07 9.68
C THR A 97 4.39 6.43 10.85
N ALA A 98 3.75 5.26 10.59
CA ALA A 98 3.11 4.49 11.66
C ALA A 98 4.10 4.15 12.77
N LYS A 99 5.34 3.80 12.39
CA LYS A 99 6.43 3.47 13.32
C LYS A 99 6.81 4.64 14.23
N GLU A 100 6.87 5.87 13.70
CA GLU A 100 7.10 7.08 14.51
C GLU A 100 5.96 7.35 15.49
N LEU A 101 4.75 6.88 15.20
CA LEU A 101 3.58 6.98 16.08
C LEU A 101 3.47 5.80 17.07
N GLY A 102 4.49 4.93 17.13
CA GLY A 102 4.52 3.78 18.04
C GLY A 102 3.72 2.57 17.54
N ILE A 103 3.29 2.58 16.27
CA ILE A 103 2.56 1.46 15.65
C ILE A 103 3.54 0.71 14.77
N ASP A 104 3.91 -0.50 15.17
CA ASP A 104 4.88 -1.34 14.46
C ASP A 104 4.26 -1.98 13.21
N ILE A 105 4.05 -1.14 12.19
CA ILE A 105 3.61 -1.53 10.85
C ILE A 105 4.56 -0.87 9.85
N VAL A 106 5.16 -1.71 9.00
CA VAL A 106 5.86 -1.28 7.79
C VAL A 106 5.30 -2.09 6.63
N SER A 107 4.81 -1.41 5.61
CA SER A 107 4.22 -2.05 4.44
C SER A 107 4.88 -1.56 3.16
N TYR A 108 5.15 -2.50 2.28
CA TYR A 108 5.63 -2.25 0.94
C TYR A 108 4.64 -2.82 -0.08
N SER A 109 4.37 -2.08 -1.12
CA SER A 109 3.58 -2.54 -2.27
C SER A 109 4.40 -2.39 -3.55
N PRO A 110 5.42 -3.25 -3.75
CA PRO A 110 6.32 -3.13 -4.89
C PRO A 110 5.64 -3.59 -6.18
N TYR A 111 6.02 -2.96 -7.27
CA TYR A 111 5.75 -3.50 -8.60
C TYR A 111 6.82 -4.55 -8.94
N GLY A 112 6.37 -5.69 -9.46
CA GLY A 112 7.25 -6.78 -9.87
C GLY A 112 6.84 -7.35 -11.22
N ILE A 113 7.81 -7.93 -11.93
CA ILE A 113 7.58 -8.64 -13.18
C ILE A 113 7.74 -10.12 -12.90
N VAL A 114 6.72 -10.89 -13.29
CA VAL A 114 6.70 -12.33 -13.13
C VAL A 114 6.56 -13.01 -14.50
N ALA A 115 7.00 -14.24 -14.59
CA ALA A 115 6.89 -15.05 -15.78
C ALA A 115 6.33 -16.45 -15.44
N PRO A 116 5.79 -17.19 -16.41
CA PRO A 116 5.33 -18.57 -16.19
C PRO A 116 6.45 -19.44 -15.65
N LYS A 117 6.06 -20.37 -14.75
CA LYS A 117 6.99 -21.38 -14.23
C LYS A 117 7.58 -22.23 -15.36
N GLY A 118 8.89 -22.41 -15.36
CA GLY A 118 9.60 -23.22 -16.37
C GLY A 118 10.01 -22.43 -17.61
N LEU A 119 9.92 -21.10 -17.60
CA LEU A 119 10.52 -20.29 -18.67
C LEU A 119 12.02 -20.59 -18.81
N ASP A 120 12.50 -20.69 -20.06
CA ASP A 120 13.91 -20.94 -20.37
C ASP A 120 14.81 -19.98 -19.58
N PRO A 121 15.85 -20.48 -18.87
CA PRO A 121 16.75 -19.63 -18.09
C PRO A 121 17.45 -18.55 -18.92
N LYS A 122 17.73 -18.78 -20.19
CA LYS A 122 18.33 -17.78 -21.09
C LYS A 122 17.36 -16.63 -21.37
N ILE A 123 16.08 -16.96 -21.59
CA ILE A 123 15.03 -15.95 -21.77
C ILE A 123 14.82 -15.19 -20.47
N THR A 124 14.75 -15.89 -19.34
CA THR A 124 14.61 -15.27 -18.02
C THR A 124 15.73 -14.27 -17.76
N LYS A 125 17.00 -14.68 -18.03
CA LYS A 125 18.15 -13.79 -17.87
C LYS A 125 18.09 -12.59 -18.79
N PHE A 126 17.76 -12.79 -20.06
CA PHE A 126 17.64 -11.70 -21.04
C PHE A 126 16.60 -10.66 -20.60
N LEU A 127 15.41 -11.13 -20.21
CA LEU A 127 14.33 -10.25 -19.71
C LEU A 127 14.74 -9.52 -18.43
N HIS A 128 15.31 -10.24 -17.46
CA HIS A 128 15.83 -9.65 -16.23
C HIS A 128 16.82 -8.51 -16.53
N ASP A 129 17.79 -8.73 -17.38
CA ASP A 129 18.83 -7.74 -17.69
C ASP A 129 18.24 -6.53 -18.43
N ALA A 130 17.27 -6.76 -19.33
CA ALA A 130 16.58 -5.69 -20.03
C ALA A 130 15.75 -4.81 -19.07
N PHE A 131 14.96 -5.43 -18.18
CA PHE A 131 14.17 -4.70 -17.19
C PHE A 131 15.06 -4.03 -16.12
N ARG A 132 16.15 -4.67 -15.74
CA ARG A 132 17.13 -4.05 -14.85
C ARG A 132 17.70 -2.77 -15.44
N LYS A 133 18.10 -2.81 -16.71
CA LYS A 133 18.58 -1.62 -17.42
C LYS A 133 17.53 -0.51 -17.48
N ALA A 134 16.26 -0.88 -17.74
CA ALA A 134 15.16 0.09 -17.76
C ALA A 134 14.86 0.67 -16.36
N LEU A 135 15.02 -0.12 -15.29
CA LEU A 135 14.87 0.35 -13.92
C LEU A 135 15.91 1.42 -13.55
N ASP A 136 17.14 1.29 -14.07
CA ASP A 136 18.23 2.23 -13.82
C ASP A 136 18.24 3.43 -14.80
N ASP A 137 17.28 3.50 -15.72
CA ASP A 137 17.17 4.60 -16.69
C ASP A 137 16.90 5.94 -15.98
N PRO A 138 17.62 7.03 -16.32
CA PRO A 138 17.45 8.35 -15.72
C PRO A 138 16.02 8.90 -15.83
N GLU A 139 15.32 8.65 -16.94
CA GLU A 139 13.92 9.09 -17.10
C GLU A 139 12.99 8.31 -16.17
N HIS A 140 13.22 7.01 -16.00
CA HIS A 140 12.49 6.22 -15.00
C HIS A 140 12.72 6.74 -13.58
N MET A 141 13.97 7.07 -13.23
CA MET A 141 14.29 7.64 -11.92
C MET A 141 13.61 8.99 -11.67
N LYS A 142 13.44 9.82 -12.69
CA LYS A 142 12.67 11.07 -12.60
C LYS A 142 11.18 10.79 -12.29
N VAL A 143 10.60 9.79 -12.96
CA VAL A 143 9.20 9.39 -12.72
C VAL A 143 9.03 8.87 -11.28
N LEU A 144 9.93 8.03 -10.80
CA LEU A 144 9.90 7.57 -9.40
C LEU A 144 9.93 8.75 -8.42
N ALA A 145 10.83 9.71 -8.63
CA ALA A 145 10.92 10.90 -7.79
C ALA A 145 9.65 11.77 -7.84
N GLN A 146 9.04 11.94 -9.02
CA GLN A 146 7.77 12.67 -9.15
C GLN A 146 6.62 12.03 -8.37
N LEU A 147 6.58 10.69 -8.37
CA LEU A 147 5.56 9.90 -7.70
C LEU A 147 5.90 9.60 -6.23
N ASP A 148 7.05 10.08 -5.75
CA ASP A 148 7.60 9.75 -4.43
C ASP A 148 7.67 8.24 -4.19
N GLN A 149 8.03 7.50 -5.23
CA GLN A 149 8.22 6.06 -5.16
C GLN A 149 9.68 5.72 -4.93
N VAL A 150 9.90 4.72 -4.07
CA VAL A 150 11.25 4.29 -3.71
C VAL A 150 11.79 3.38 -4.79
N TYR A 151 13.03 3.64 -5.24
CA TYR A 151 13.78 2.67 -6.01
C TYR A 151 13.96 1.39 -5.19
N TRP A 152 13.43 0.28 -5.69
CA TRP A 152 13.45 -0.99 -5.00
C TRP A 152 13.77 -2.11 -5.98
N TYR A 153 14.97 -2.65 -5.88
CA TYR A 153 15.41 -3.75 -6.70
C TYR A 153 15.69 -4.99 -5.85
N LYS A 154 15.27 -6.12 -6.35
CA LYS A 154 15.66 -7.46 -5.87
C LYS A 154 16.05 -8.33 -7.05
N SER A 155 17.05 -9.19 -6.86
CA SER A 155 17.34 -10.26 -7.80
C SER A 155 16.16 -11.22 -7.89
N SER A 156 16.10 -12.07 -8.92
CA SER A 156 15.03 -13.06 -9.05
C SER A 156 14.95 -13.99 -7.83
N GLU A 157 16.11 -14.36 -7.26
CA GLU A 157 16.19 -15.21 -6.07
C GLU A 157 15.68 -14.47 -4.82
N ASP A 158 16.17 -13.26 -4.57
CA ASP A 158 15.73 -12.44 -3.42
C ASP A 158 14.27 -12.06 -3.52
N TYR A 159 13.77 -11.80 -4.74
CA TYR A 159 12.36 -11.50 -4.94
C TYR A 159 11.48 -12.73 -4.65
N ALA A 160 11.88 -13.92 -5.11
CA ALA A 160 11.15 -15.16 -4.82
C ALA A 160 11.11 -15.47 -3.31
N LYS A 161 12.23 -15.27 -2.60
CA LYS A 161 12.29 -15.42 -1.15
C LYS A 161 11.37 -14.43 -0.43
N TRP A 162 11.48 -13.16 -0.77
CA TRP A 162 10.63 -12.11 -0.22
C TRP A 162 9.14 -12.38 -0.49
N ALA A 163 8.78 -12.79 -1.72
CA ALA A 163 7.39 -13.09 -2.08
C ALA A 163 6.83 -14.27 -1.26
N ALA A 164 7.65 -15.30 -1.01
CA ALA A 164 7.23 -16.44 -0.19
C ALA A 164 7.03 -16.07 1.29
N GLU A 165 7.87 -15.19 1.83
CA GLU A 165 7.75 -14.67 3.20
C GLU A 165 6.51 -13.77 3.33
N THR A 166 6.34 -12.84 2.39
CA THR A 166 5.19 -11.93 2.33
C THR A 166 3.88 -12.70 2.19
N PHE A 167 3.84 -13.71 1.32
CA PHE A 167 2.66 -14.55 1.15
C PHE A 167 2.20 -15.20 2.47
N LYS A 168 3.14 -15.68 3.29
CA LYS A 168 2.82 -16.27 4.60
C LYS A 168 2.23 -15.23 5.56
N ALA A 169 2.82 -14.04 5.61
CA ALA A 169 2.39 -12.98 6.49
C ALA A 169 1.01 -12.43 6.08
N GLU A 170 0.81 -12.15 4.79
CA GLU A 170 -0.46 -11.67 4.27
C GLU A 170 -1.58 -12.72 4.38
N ARG A 171 -1.25 -14.00 4.17
CA ARG A 171 -2.20 -15.09 4.35
C ARG A 171 -2.81 -15.09 5.75
N ALA A 172 -2.01 -14.92 6.79
CA ALA A 172 -2.50 -14.86 8.17
C ALA A 172 -3.46 -13.67 8.37
N THR A 173 -3.20 -12.53 7.74
CA THR A 173 -4.10 -11.38 7.75
C THR A 173 -5.39 -11.68 7.00
N ILE A 174 -5.31 -12.27 5.80
CA ILE A 174 -6.46 -12.65 4.97
C ILE A 174 -7.37 -13.66 5.71
N GLU A 175 -6.78 -14.65 6.39
CA GLU A 175 -7.50 -15.60 7.23
C GLU A 175 -8.24 -14.91 8.37
N ARG A 176 -7.57 -13.99 9.06
CA ARG A 176 -8.15 -13.24 10.18
C ARG A 176 -9.33 -12.36 9.76
N VAL A 177 -9.29 -11.76 8.58
CA VAL A 177 -10.37 -10.90 8.06
C VAL A 177 -11.42 -11.68 7.27
N GLY A 178 -11.33 -13.01 7.19
CA GLY A 178 -12.35 -13.86 6.57
C GLY A 178 -12.40 -13.79 5.04
N LEU A 179 -11.32 -13.38 4.38
CA LEU A 179 -11.25 -13.26 2.92
C LEU A 179 -10.65 -14.48 2.21
N LEU A 180 -10.41 -15.59 2.92
CA LEU A 180 -10.03 -16.83 2.26
C LEU A 180 -11.15 -17.29 1.34
N LEU A 181 -10.86 -17.42 0.06
CA LEU A 181 -11.72 -18.13 -0.88
C LEU A 181 -11.80 -19.61 -0.43
N LYS A 182 -13.01 -20.08 -0.22
CA LYS A 182 -13.29 -21.50 0.05
C LYS A 182 -13.10 -22.34 -1.21
#